data_4f9c89b8bd43ac310ec4072cbaf15599
#
_entry.id   4f9c89b8bd43ac310ec4072cbaf15599
#
_cell.length_a   1.000
_cell.length_b   1.000
_cell.length_c   1.000
_cell.angle_alpha   90.00
_cell.angle_beta   90.00
_cell.angle_gamma   90.00
#
_symmetry.space_group_name_H-M   'P 1'
#
loop_
_entity.id
_entity.type
_entity.pdbx_description
1 polymer ?
#
loop_
_entity_poly.entity_id
_entity_poly.type
_entity_poly.pdbx_seq_one_letter_code
_entity_poly.pdbx_strand_id
1 'polypeptide(L)'
;MQPFNLSIKLLNNSKFIEKNDIKQVLSSKIYLSKNKLNPNGLFSEEIFGRYGSPDRRRTYGYIDLKTNIIHPEAWEIVLGCDPRIKKLITEVANYKLTDDGDLIEFSDSTKTGLLYFTEICKKINYNKMKNKSHAKFIQDNLDTIIIDKILVLPAGIRDVIISKTTNKMMIQYSDIVNLYSRLLYICSNISSSLPLEILRSLTMSVQKICLEIRDWIHSKLGGKQGLMRGNLLKKRVDYSADLVVKPDPKLPLGYVGIPWQILLKLYQLFVIHRIMYKDKDVLPLLQSQLQLDREVDVEDIMNYFKILVFNPDNIVPQLKDRLIEILEDVVKDKAILYKRDPVENRDSILAASIKVYPTGFGAALNPLDLPRTGGDFDGDTYKFFPVFTKEANEQAKKKFHPRYSKSIWTTVGSINNFPYTIELNAATAIYRATKQ
;
A
#
# COMPACT_ATOMS: atom_id res chain seq x y z
N MET A 1 -10.47 18.39 23.38
CA MET A 1 -10.22 18.25 21.94
C MET A 1 -11.56 18.42 21.22
N GLN A 2 -11.73 19.49 20.47
CA GLN A 2 -12.92 19.64 19.62
C GLN A 2 -12.84 18.57 18.52
N PRO A 3 -13.95 17.87 18.22
CA PRO A 3 -13.96 16.90 17.12
C PRO A 3 -13.65 17.64 15.81
N PHE A 4 -12.71 17.13 15.05
CA PHE A 4 -12.42 17.60 13.70
C PHE A 4 -13.70 17.46 12.86
N ASN A 5 -14.39 18.56 12.60
CA ASN A 5 -15.49 18.60 11.63
C ASN A 5 -14.87 18.56 10.23
N LEU A 6 -14.57 17.36 9.73
CA LEU A 6 -14.27 17.14 8.32
C LEU A 6 -15.59 17.30 7.53
N SER A 7 -15.84 18.49 7.00
CA SER A 7 -16.89 18.65 5.99
C SER A 7 -16.39 18.03 4.69
N ILE A 8 -16.87 16.83 4.38
CA ILE A 8 -16.58 16.17 3.11
C ILE A 8 -17.38 16.89 2.02
N LYS A 9 -16.68 17.55 1.10
CA LYS A 9 -17.28 18.11 -0.11
C LYS A 9 -17.08 17.16 -1.27
N LEU A 10 -18.15 16.89 -2.01
CA LEU A 10 -18.08 16.12 -3.24
C LEU A 10 -17.35 16.90 -4.33
N LEU A 11 -16.59 16.20 -5.15
CA LEU A 11 -15.92 16.78 -6.30
C LEU A 11 -16.96 17.21 -7.34
N ASN A 12 -16.87 18.46 -7.81
CA ASN A 12 -17.63 18.89 -8.95
C ASN A 12 -16.90 18.46 -10.24
N ASN A 13 -17.34 17.32 -10.81
CA ASN A 13 -16.70 16.72 -11.98
C ASN A 13 -16.66 17.70 -13.18
N SER A 14 -17.76 18.41 -13.45
CA SER A 14 -17.82 19.33 -14.59
C SER A 14 -16.85 20.50 -14.44
N LYS A 15 -16.79 21.14 -13.28
CA LYS A 15 -15.81 22.20 -13.00
C LYS A 15 -14.37 21.69 -13.04
N PHE A 16 -14.13 20.47 -12.54
CA PHE A 16 -12.80 19.86 -12.57
C PHE A 16 -12.35 19.55 -14.00
N ILE A 17 -13.26 19.06 -14.85
CA ILE A 17 -13.03 18.77 -16.26
C ILE A 17 -12.67 20.06 -17.01
N GLU A 18 -13.47 21.11 -16.86
CA GLU A 18 -13.25 22.42 -17.50
C GLU A 18 -11.92 23.05 -17.06
N LYS A 19 -11.65 23.09 -15.75
CA LYS A 19 -10.43 23.72 -15.21
C LYS A 19 -9.15 23.05 -15.70
N ASN A 20 -9.18 21.74 -15.98
CA ASN A 20 -7.99 20.96 -16.34
C ASN A 20 -7.99 20.55 -17.83
N ASP A 21 -8.89 21.09 -18.64
CA ASP A 21 -9.02 20.77 -20.08
C ASP A 21 -9.01 19.25 -20.36
N ILE A 22 -9.81 18.51 -19.58
CA ILE A 22 -9.85 17.05 -19.64
C ILE A 22 -10.63 16.62 -20.88
N LYS A 23 -10.05 15.72 -21.69
CA LYS A 23 -10.65 15.24 -22.94
C LYS A 23 -11.63 14.10 -22.72
N GLN A 24 -12.64 14.04 -23.58
CA GLN A 24 -13.68 13.01 -23.55
C GLN A 24 -13.19 11.70 -24.14
N VAL A 25 -13.52 10.58 -23.49
CA VAL A 25 -13.39 9.22 -24.02
C VAL A 25 -14.71 8.84 -24.67
N LEU A 26 -14.66 8.50 -25.97
CA LEU A 26 -15.85 8.25 -26.78
C LEU A 26 -16.05 6.77 -27.14
N SER A 27 -14.99 5.96 -27.08
CA SER A 27 -15.03 4.59 -27.59
C SER A 27 -14.54 3.56 -26.58
N SER A 28 -15.28 2.48 -26.46
CA SER A 28 -14.86 1.28 -25.73
C SER A 28 -13.79 0.47 -26.46
N LYS A 29 -13.65 0.65 -27.78
CA LYS A 29 -12.64 -0.05 -28.60
C LYS A 29 -11.25 0.49 -28.28
N ILE A 30 -10.34 -0.40 -27.92
CA ILE A 30 -8.95 -0.05 -27.57
C ILE A 30 -8.13 0.20 -28.83
N TYR A 31 -8.30 -0.62 -29.85
CA TYR A 31 -7.58 -0.55 -31.10
C TYR A 31 -8.51 -0.19 -32.27
N LEU A 32 -8.02 0.60 -33.21
CA LEU A 32 -8.63 0.80 -34.52
C LEU A 32 -8.18 -0.26 -35.53
N SER A 33 -6.92 -0.72 -35.40
CA SER A 33 -6.31 -1.75 -36.23
C SER A 33 -5.25 -2.51 -35.41
N LYS A 34 -4.65 -3.59 -35.99
CA LYS A 34 -3.68 -4.46 -35.27
C LYS A 34 -2.58 -3.72 -34.50
N ASN A 35 -2.17 -2.52 -34.94
CA ASN A 35 -1.05 -1.78 -34.34
C ASN A 35 -1.38 -0.31 -34.03
N LYS A 36 -2.65 0.12 -34.13
CA LYS A 36 -3.03 1.51 -33.92
C LYS A 36 -4.07 1.63 -32.82
N LEU A 37 -3.72 2.32 -31.71
CA LEU A 37 -4.63 2.65 -30.64
C LEU A 37 -5.75 3.57 -31.17
N ASN A 38 -6.95 3.42 -30.60
CA ASN A 38 -8.06 4.31 -30.92
C ASN A 38 -7.81 5.69 -30.29
N PRO A 39 -7.75 6.79 -31.08
CA PRO A 39 -7.50 8.14 -30.58
C PRO A 39 -8.56 8.62 -29.58
N ASN A 40 -9.78 8.08 -29.65
CA ASN A 40 -10.90 8.40 -28.75
C ASN A 40 -11.19 7.30 -27.73
N GLY A 41 -10.28 6.33 -27.60
CA GLY A 41 -10.46 5.15 -26.75
C GLY A 41 -9.85 5.28 -25.35
N LEU A 42 -10.11 4.29 -24.52
CA LEU A 42 -9.64 4.20 -23.14
C LEU A 42 -8.11 4.23 -22.97
N PHE A 43 -7.34 3.96 -24.01
CA PHE A 43 -5.87 3.97 -24.00
C PHE A 43 -5.27 4.98 -24.99
N SER A 44 -6.06 5.92 -25.48
CA SER A 44 -5.64 6.96 -26.41
C SER A 44 -4.41 7.72 -25.89
N GLU A 45 -3.41 7.87 -26.78
CA GLU A 45 -2.25 8.71 -26.49
C GLU A 45 -2.58 10.22 -26.56
N GLU A 46 -3.60 10.59 -27.32
CA GLU A 46 -4.08 11.97 -27.45
C GLU A 46 -4.82 12.44 -26.20
N ILE A 47 -5.45 11.52 -25.46
CA ILE A 47 -6.18 11.81 -24.22
C ILE A 47 -5.27 11.66 -23.01
N PHE A 48 -4.50 10.57 -22.92
CA PHE A 48 -3.77 10.18 -21.70
C PHE A 48 -2.26 10.38 -21.79
N GLY A 49 -1.72 10.81 -22.94
CA GLY A 49 -0.28 10.90 -23.17
C GLY A 49 0.35 9.60 -23.71
N ARG A 50 1.57 9.75 -24.25
CA ARG A 50 2.32 8.66 -24.87
C ARG A 50 2.72 7.59 -23.85
N TYR A 51 2.85 6.35 -24.33
CA TYR A 51 3.33 5.25 -23.50
C TYR A 51 4.73 5.58 -22.93
N GLY A 52 4.92 5.36 -21.62
CA GLY A 52 6.16 5.68 -20.92
C GLY A 52 6.31 7.13 -20.45
N SER A 53 5.44 8.06 -20.90
CA SER A 53 5.49 9.45 -20.44
C SER A 53 4.92 9.62 -19.03
N PRO A 54 5.39 10.63 -18.25
CA PRO A 54 4.80 10.97 -16.96
C PRO A 54 3.33 11.36 -17.04
N ASP A 55 2.92 11.99 -18.15
CA ASP A 55 1.55 12.45 -18.38
C ASP A 55 0.57 11.29 -18.40
N ARG A 56 0.97 10.13 -18.93
CA ARG A 56 0.12 8.93 -18.98
C ARG A 56 -0.33 8.44 -17.59
N ARG A 57 0.39 8.80 -16.52
CA ARG A 57 0.03 8.48 -15.13
C ARG A 57 -0.71 9.59 -14.41
N ARG A 58 -0.85 10.78 -15.03
CA ARG A 58 -1.40 11.98 -14.39
C ARG A 58 -2.63 12.53 -15.09
N THR A 59 -2.77 12.26 -16.39
CA THR A 59 -3.86 12.82 -17.20
C THR A 59 -5.10 11.96 -17.10
N TYR A 60 -6.19 12.57 -16.66
CA TYR A 60 -7.53 11.98 -16.63
C TYR A 60 -8.21 12.13 -17.99
N GLY A 61 -9.19 11.24 -18.26
CA GLY A 61 -10.22 11.45 -19.24
C GLY A 61 -11.58 11.60 -18.55
N TYR A 62 -12.66 11.80 -19.31
CA TYR A 62 -14.01 11.70 -18.77
C TYR A 62 -14.95 10.97 -19.75
N ILE A 63 -16.03 10.40 -19.20
CA ILE A 63 -17.15 9.83 -19.94
C ILE A 63 -18.37 10.68 -19.67
N ASP A 64 -19.05 11.10 -20.75
CA ASP A 64 -20.37 11.72 -20.71
C ASP A 64 -21.42 10.61 -20.55
N LEU A 65 -22.18 10.64 -19.47
CA LEU A 65 -23.12 9.60 -19.10
C LEU A 65 -24.43 9.65 -19.91
N LYS A 66 -24.69 10.74 -20.61
CA LYS A 66 -25.93 11.00 -21.36
C LYS A 66 -27.21 10.95 -20.49
N THR A 67 -27.05 10.89 -19.20
CA THR A 67 -28.12 10.88 -18.19
C THR A 67 -27.58 11.42 -16.86
N ASN A 68 -28.50 11.91 -16.03
CA ASN A 68 -28.14 12.35 -14.68
C ASN A 68 -28.23 11.22 -13.69
N ILE A 69 -27.20 11.08 -12.87
CA ILE A 69 -27.13 10.08 -11.79
C ILE A 69 -26.72 10.73 -10.47
N ILE A 70 -26.92 9.99 -9.35
CA ILE A 70 -26.40 10.41 -8.06
C ILE A 70 -24.90 10.15 -8.03
N HIS A 71 -24.13 11.13 -7.51
CA HIS A 71 -22.70 10.95 -7.28
C HIS A 71 -22.44 9.66 -6.50
N PRO A 72 -21.56 8.75 -6.98
CA PRO A 72 -21.38 7.44 -6.36
C PRO A 72 -21.05 7.47 -4.87
N GLU A 73 -20.28 8.46 -4.40
CA GLU A 73 -19.96 8.63 -2.98
C GLU A 73 -21.16 9.08 -2.13
N ALA A 74 -22.17 9.68 -2.74
CA ALA A 74 -23.37 10.15 -2.05
C ALA A 74 -24.51 9.12 -2.04
N TRP A 75 -24.38 8.04 -2.81
CA TRP A 75 -25.47 7.08 -3.02
C TRP A 75 -26.07 6.55 -1.72
N GLU A 76 -25.26 6.00 -0.83
CA GLU A 76 -25.73 5.44 0.45
C GLU A 76 -26.32 6.52 1.38
N ILE A 77 -25.74 7.72 1.34
CA ILE A 77 -26.21 8.87 2.14
C ILE A 77 -27.60 9.31 1.67
N VAL A 78 -27.82 9.37 0.35
CA VAL A 78 -29.11 9.73 -0.24
C VAL A 78 -30.18 8.69 0.09
N LEU A 79 -29.89 7.40 -0.10
CA LEU A 79 -30.80 6.32 0.24
C LEU A 79 -31.10 6.23 1.74
N GLY A 80 -30.12 6.55 2.58
CA GLY A 80 -30.25 6.54 4.04
C GLY A 80 -30.84 7.82 4.64
N CYS A 81 -31.14 8.83 3.80
CA CYS A 81 -31.69 10.11 4.27
C CYS A 81 -33.14 9.97 4.73
N ASP A 82 -33.99 9.35 3.90
CA ASP A 82 -35.38 9.10 4.21
C ASP A 82 -35.89 7.84 3.47
N PRO A 83 -36.68 6.97 4.12
CA PRO A 83 -37.28 5.79 3.49
C PRO A 83 -38.09 6.09 2.23
N ARG A 84 -38.72 7.28 2.14
CA ARG A 84 -39.49 7.72 0.96
C ARG A 84 -38.59 7.91 -0.24
N ILE A 85 -37.42 8.54 -0.04
CA ILE A 85 -36.40 8.72 -1.09
C ILE A 85 -35.92 7.36 -1.60
N LYS A 86 -35.64 6.43 -0.68
CA LYS A 86 -35.23 5.08 -1.04
C LYS A 86 -36.30 4.38 -1.88
N LYS A 87 -37.55 4.38 -1.45
CA LYS A 87 -38.69 3.74 -2.17
C LYS A 87 -38.89 4.38 -3.54
N LEU A 88 -38.72 5.72 -3.64
CA LEU A 88 -38.80 6.46 -4.90
C LEU A 88 -37.72 6.01 -5.88
N ILE A 89 -36.47 6.02 -5.47
CA ILE A 89 -35.33 5.69 -6.35
C ILE A 89 -35.35 4.21 -6.78
N THR A 90 -35.79 3.31 -5.88
CA THR A 90 -35.89 1.87 -6.16
C THR A 90 -37.18 1.46 -6.84
N GLU A 91 -38.02 2.40 -7.23
CA GLU A 91 -39.27 2.18 -7.93
C GLU A 91 -40.33 1.32 -7.15
N VAL A 92 -40.18 1.29 -5.82
CA VAL A 92 -41.12 0.55 -4.94
C VAL A 92 -42.41 1.34 -4.72
N ALA A 93 -42.32 2.69 -4.75
CA ALA A 93 -43.51 3.56 -4.62
C ALA A 93 -43.30 4.84 -5.43
N ASN A 94 -44.41 5.45 -5.84
CA ASN A 94 -44.45 6.68 -6.60
C ASN A 94 -44.69 7.87 -5.67
N TYR A 95 -44.03 8.97 -5.87
CA TYR A 95 -44.13 10.17 -5.03
C TYR A 95 -44.29 11.42 -5.86
N LYS A 96 -45.16 12.33 -5.43
CA LYS A 96 -45.24 13.68 -5.96
C LYS A 96 -44.59 14.67 -4.99
N LEU A 97 -43.88 15.65 -5.52
CA LEU A 97 -43.37 16.77 -4.73
C LEU A 97 -44.49 17.80 -4.52
N THR A 98 -44.71 18.22 -3.29
CA THR A 98 -45.62 19.31 -2.94
C THR A 98 -44.96 20.67 -3.11
N ASP A 99 -45.74 21.76 -3.10
CA ASP A 99 -45.21 23.13 -3.16
C ASP A 99 -44.28 23.46 -1.98
N ASP A 100 -44.51 22.80 -0.82
CA ASP A 100 -43.66 22.91 0.37
C ASP A 100 -42.36 22.05 0.31
N GLY A 101 -42.12 21.36 -0.78
CA GLY A 101 -40.97 20.49 -0.99
C GLY A 101 -41.03 19.15 -0.27
N ASP A 102 -42.22 18.68 0.17
CA ASP A 102 -42.38 17.37 0.79
C ASP A 102 -42.80 16.29 -0.22
N LEU A 103 -42.52 15.02 0.09
CA LEU A 103 -42.81 13.86 -0.74
C LEU A 103 -44.09 13.20 -0.25
N ILE A 104 -45.14 13.13 -1.10
CA ILE A 104 -46.42 12.47 -0.81
C ILE A 104 -46.60 11.32 -1.81
N GLU A 105 -47.07 10.15 -1.33
CA GLU A 105 -47.37 9.02 -2.21
C GLU A 105 -48.45 9.39 -3.21
N PHE A 106 -48.27 8.96 -4.44
CA PHE A 106 -49.11 9.30 -5.58
C PHE A 106 -49.27 8.10 -6.52
N SER A 107 -50.39 7.99 -7.20
CA SER A 107 -50.72 6.82 -8.04
C SER A 107 -50.10 6.83 -9.44
N ASP A 108 -49.51 7.95 -9.87
CA ASP A 108 -48.92 8.10 -11.20
C ASP A 108 -47.56 7.38 -11.33
N SER A 109 -47.52 6.35 -12.16
CA SER A 109 -46.31 5.56 -12.43
C SER A 109 -45.19 6.30 -13.11
N THR A 110 -45.42 7.51 -13.64
CA THR A 110 -44.38 8.35 -14.25
C THR A 110 -43.51 9.01 -13.18
N LYS A 111 -43.97 9.17 -11.95
CA LYS A 111 -43.32 9.90 -10.85
C LYS A 111 -42.55 8.98 -9.91
N THR A 112 -41.66 8.19 -10.45
CA THR A 112 -40.82 7.25 -9.73
C THR A 112 -39.46 7.06 -10.43
N GLY A 113 -38.53 6.41 -9.74
CA GLY A 113 -37.19 6.04 -10.25
C GLY A 113 -36.14 7.12 -10.06
N LEU A 114 -34.89 6.72 -10.39
CA LEU A 114 -33.71 7.57 -10.25
C LEU A 114 -33.80 8.83 -11.11
N LEU A 115 -34.29 8.69 -12.33
CA LEU A 115 -34.40 9.81 -13.27
C LEU A 115 -35.27 10.92 -12.70
N TYR A 116 -36.49 10.58 -12.23
CA TYR A 116 -37.39 11.55 -11.59
C TYR A 116 -36.78 12.15 -10.31
N PHE A 117 -36.07 11.35 -9.51
CA PHE A 117 -35.37 11.88 -8.34
C PHE A 117 -34.36 12.95 -8.71
N THR A 118 -33.57 12.75 -9.78
CA THR A 118 -32.56 13.74 -10.21
C THR A 118 -33.18 15.09 -10.62
N GLU A 119 -34.41 15.08 -11.17
CA GLU A 119 -35.15 16.28 -11.54
C GLU A 119 -35.67 17.08 -10.33
N ILE A 120 -36.13 16.37 -9.29
CA ILE A 120 -36.74 17.00 -8.11
C ILE A 120 -35.75 17.24 -6.96
N CYS A 121 -34.58 16.63 -6.98
CA CYS A 121 -33.61 16.61 -5.89
C CYS A 121 -33.34 18.00 -5.29
N LYS A 122 -33.17 19.03 -6.13
CA LYS A 122 -32.92 20.41 -5.69
C LYS A 122 -34.14 21.11 -5.08
N LYS A 123 -35.34 20.59 -5.30
CA LYS A 123 -36.61 21.16 -4.82
C LYS A 123 -37.11 20.52 -3.54
N ILE A 124 -36.50 19.41 -3.10
CA ILE A 124 -36.88 18.70 -1.88
C ILE A 124 -36.51 19.51 -0.64
N ASN A 125 -37.41 19.57 0.32
CA ASN A 125 -37.15 20.18 1.61
C ASN A 125 -36.50 19.17 2.57
N TYR A 126 -35.18 19.14 2.60
CA TYR A 126 -34.41 18.20 3.43
C TYR A 126 -34.57 18.41 4.94
N ASN A 127 -35.07 19.56 5.40
CA ASN A 127 -35.31 19.81 6.82
C ASN A 127 -36.41 18.91 7.40
N LYS A 128 -37.31 18.39 6.54
CA LYS A 128 -38.37 17.47 6.93
C LYS A 128 -37.95 15.98 6.94
N MET A 129 -36.70 15.67 6.52
CA MET A 129 -36.24 14.29 6.40
C MET A 129 -35.85 13.65 7.74
N LYS A 130 -35.95 12.30 7.83
CA LYS A 130 -35.71 11.56 9.07
C LYS A 130 -34.28 11.66 9.56
N ASN A 131 -33.29 11.47 8.67
CA ASN A 131 -31.88 11.52 9.04
C ASN A 131 -31.33 12.93 8.81
N LYS A 132 -31.20 13.70 9.88
CA LYS A 132 -30.75 15.10 9.83
C LYS A 132 -29.28 15.26 9.37
N SER A 133 -28.41 14.33 9.71
CA SER A 133 -26.99 14.39 9.29
C SER A 133 -26.86 14.16 7.78
N HIS A 134 -27.56 13.18 7.23
CA HIS A 134 -27.61 12.92 5.79
C HIS A 134 -28.27 14.09 5.03
N ALA A 135 -29.39 14.62 5.59
CA ALA A 135 -30.07 15.77 5.01
C ALA A 135 -29.15 16.98 4.91
N LYS A 136 -28.39 17.30 5.96
CA LYS A 136 -27.39 18.37 5.96
C LYS A 136 -26.29 18.13 4.93
N PHE A 137 -25.75 16.90 4.85
CA PHE A 137 -24.75 16.57 3.83
C PHE A 137 -25.27 16.81 2.41
N ILE A 138 -26.54 16.41 2.13
CA ILE A 138 -27.15 16.60 0.83
C ILE A 138 -27.30 18.10 0.54
N GLN A 139 -27.78 18.90 1.50
CA GLN A 139 -27.93 20.36 1.36
C GLN A 139 -26.59 21.06 1.08
N ASP A 140 -25.53 20.66 1.80
CA ASP A 140 -24.19 21.21 1.62
C ASP A 140 -23.55 20.85 0.26
N ASN A 141 -24.08 19.83 -0.44
CA ASN A 141 -23.56 19.32 -1.71
C ASN A 141 -24.59 19.31 -2.85
N LEU A 142 -25.68 20.09 -2.78
CA LEU A 142 -26.78 20.08 -3.77
C LEU A 142 -26.32 20.29 -5.22
N ASP A 143 -25.26 21.07 -5.43
CA ASP A 143 -24.75 21.35 -6.78
C ASP A 143 -23.83 20.24 -7.32
N THR A 144 -23.42 19.31 -6.49
CA THR A 144 -22.44 18.26 -6.84
C THR A 144 -22.99 16.86 -6.66
N ILE A 145 -24.16 16.72 -6.05
CA ILE A 145 -24.78 15.42 -5.73
C ILE A 145 -25.31 14.71 -6.96
N ILE A 146 -25.73 15.48 -7.99
CA ILE A 146 -26.14 14.97 -9.27
C ILE A 146 -25.04 15.24 -10.27
N ILE A 147 -24.64 14.21 -11.01
CA ILE A 147 -23.57 14.28 -12.01
C ILE A 147 -24.02 13.71 -13.35
N ASP A 148 -23.52 14.27 -14.43
CA ASP A 148 -23.72 13.86 -15.82
C ASP A 148 -22.43 13.33 -16.47
N LYS A 149 -21.30 13.46 -15.78
CA LYS A 149 -19.96 13.06 -16.24
C LYS A 149 -19.20 12.33 -15.16
N ILE A 150 -18.43 11.31 -15.54
CA ILE A 150 -17.53 10.60 -14.62
C ILE A 150 -16.10 10.65 -15.12
N LEU A 151 -15.15 10.80 -14.20
CA LEU A 151 -13.72 10.80 -14.53
C LEU A 151 -13.23 9.38 -14.84
N VAL A 152 -12.37 9.29 -15.84
CA VAL A 152 -11.65 8.06 -16.21
C VAL A 152 -10.23 8.18 -15.70
N LEU A 153 -9.79 7.22 -14.90
CA LEU A 153 -8.44 7.17 -14.33
C LEU A 153 -7.37 7.22 -15.43
N PRO A 154 -6.20 7.81 -15.16
CA PRO A 154 -5.08 7.83 -16.08
C PRO A 154 -4.73 6.46 -16.63
N ALA A 155 -4.39 6.35 -17.92
CA ALA A 155 -4.11 5.08 -18.57
C ALA A 155 -2.91 4.34 -17.93
N GLY A 156 -1.88 5.08 -17.48
CA GLY A 156 -0.71 4.48 -16.86
C GLY A 156 -0.92 3.88 -15.46
N ILE A 157 -2.12 4.05 -14.85
CA ILE A 157 -2.51 3.37 -13.60
C ILE A 157 -3.23 2.05 -13.89
N ARG A 158 -3.77 1.88 -15.09
CA ARG A 158 -4.57 0.75 -15.54
C ARG A 158 -4.07 0.15 -16.86
N ASP A 159 -2.77 0.30 -17.12
CA ASP A 159 -2.13 -0.17 -18.36
C ASP A 159 -2.28 -1.69 -18.56
N VAL A 160 -2.13 -2.07 -19.79
CA VAL A 160 -2.27 -3.43 -20.30
C VAL A 160 -1.02 -4.23 -19.93
N ILE A 161 -1.19 -5.39 -19.34
CA ILE A 161 -0.12 -6.34 -19.12
C ILE A 161 -0.12 -7.32 -20.31
N ILE A 162 0.98 -7.33 -21.06
CA ILE A 162 1.21 -8.28 -22.15
C ILE A 162 2.05 -9.43 -21.59
N SER A 163 1.44 -10.58 -21.39
CA SER A 163 2.16 -11.80 -21.00
C SER A 163 2.42 -12.65 -22.24
N LYS A 164 3.69 -12.97 -22.47
CA LYS A 164 4.12 -13.92 -23.50
C LYS A 164 4.21 -15.32 -22.86
N THR A 165 3.17 -16.10 -22.95
CA THR A 165 3.25 -17.54 -22.72
C THR A 165 3.46 -18.26 -24.07
N THR A 166 4.31 -19.26 -24.06
CA THR A 166 4.84 -20.14 -25.10
C THR A 166 4.07 -20.31 -26.43
N ASN A 167 3.47 -19.35 -27.03
CA ASN A 167 2.88 -19.25 -28.39
C ASN A 167 1.61 -18.40 -28.48
N LYS A 168 1.17 -17.76 -27.40
CA LYS A 168 0.03 -16.82 -27.47
C LYS A 168 0.34 -15.54 -26.72
N MET A 169 0.11 -14.42 -27.39
CA MET A 169 0.11 -13.10 -26.78
C MET A 169 -1.21 -12.94 -25.99
N MET A 170 -1.15 -13.05 -24.67
CA MET A 170 -2.32 -12.76 -23.82
C MET A 170 -2.26 -11.31 -23.35
N ILE A 171 -3.30 -10.57 -23.65
CA ILE A 171 -3.50 -9.19 -23.22
C ILE A 171 -4.40 -9.25 -21.99
N GLN A 172 -3.88 -8.82 -20.84
CA GLN A 172 -4.62 -8.79 -19.60
C GLN A 172 -4.91 -7.34 -19.20
N TYR A 173 -6.19 -7.01 -19.01
CA TYR A 173 -6.65 -5.70 -18.59
C TYR A 173 -6.98 -5.70 -17.11
N SER A 174 -6.84 -4.55 -16.48
CA SER A 174 -7.41 -4.32 -15.15
C SER A 174 -8.95 -4.33 -15.23
N ASP A 175 -9.62 -4.91 -14.23
CA ASP A 175 -11.10 -5.02 -14.18
C ASP A 175 -11.81 -3.69 -14.39
N ILE A 176 -11.23 -2.58 -13.95
CA ILE A 176 -11.79 -1.25 -14.16
C ILE A 176 -11.93 -0.87 -15.64
N VAL A 177 -11.09 -1.41 -16.52
CA VAL A 177 -11.18 -1.17 -17.97
C VAL A 177 -12.47 -1.79 -18.51
N ASN A 178 -12.84 -2.98 -18.03
CA ASN A 178 -14.10 -3.62 -18.39
C ASN A 178 -15.31 -2.80 -17.91
N LEU A 179 -15.24 -2.22 -16.70
CA LEU A 179 -16.29 -1.36 -16.17
C LEU A 179 -16.47 -0.09 -17.03
N TYR A 180 -15.38 0.60 -17.38
CA TYR A 180 -15.45 1.75 -18.29
C TYR A 180 -15.97 1.37 -19.69
N SER A 181 -15.58 0.20 -20.21
CA SER A 181 -16.05 -0.28 -21.51
C SER A 181 -17.56 -0.56 -21.50
N ARG A 182 -18.06 -1.21 -20.46
CA ARG A 182 -19.50 -1.44 -20.24
C ARG A 182 -20.26 -0.12 -20.11
N LEU A 183 -19.70 0.84 -19.36
CA LEU A 183 -20.29 2.15 -19.18
C LEU A 183 -20.43 2.88 -20.52
N LEU A 184 -19.35 2.97 -21.30
CA LEU A 184 -19.35 3.57 -22.65
C LEU A 184 -20.37 2.91 -23.58
N TYR A 185 -20.48 1.58 -23.53
CA TYR A 185 -21.44 0.86 -24.33
C TYR A 185 -22.89 1.22 -23.96
N ILE A 186 -23.23 1.29 -22.67
CA ILE A 186 -24.57 1.67 -22.23
C ILE A 186 -24.85 3.12 -22.58
N CYS A 187 -23.91 4.06 -22.31
CA CYS A 187 -24.08 5.47 -22.63
C CYS A 187 -24.25 5.72 -24.13
N SER A 188 -23.63 4.91 -25.00
CA SER A 188 -23.83 5.03 -26.45
C SER A 188 -25.24 4.65 -26.92
N ASN A 189 -25.98 3.88 -26.13
CA ASN A 189 -27.35 3.48 -26.42
C ASN A 189 -28.42 4.41 -25.82
N ILE A 190 -28.02 5.41 -25.02
CA ILE A 190 -28.94 6.41 -24.45
C ILE A 190 -29.20 7.50 -25.50
N SER A 191 -30.46 7.66 -25.89
CA SER A 191 -30.92 8.76 -26.72
C SER A 191 -32.23 9.33 -26.18
N SER A 192 -32.52 10.58 -26.48
CA SER A 192 -33.74 11.30 -26.08
C SER A 192 -35.02 10.72 -26.72
N SER A 193 -34.91 9.86 -27.72
CA SER A 193 -36.03 9.21 -28.41
C SER A 193 -36.51 7.93 -27.76
N LEU A 194 -35.84 7.46 -26.69
CA LEU A 194 -36.19 6.19 -26.03
C LEU A 194 -37.46 6.32 -25.15
N PRO A 195 -38.27 5.25 -25.05
CA PRO A 195 -39.36 5.18 -24.08
C PRO A 195 -38.85 5.39 -22.64
N LEU A 196 -39.66 6.07 -21.81
CA LEU A 196 -39.29 6.43 -20.44
C LEU A 196 -38.85 5.23 -19.59
N GLU A 197 -39.50 4.09 -19.72
CA GLU A 197 -39.18 2.85 -19.00
C GLU A 197 -37.77 2.32 -19.33
N ILE A 198 -37.42 2.35 -20.63
CA ILE A 198 -36.08 1.95 -21.09
C ILE A 198 -35.04 2.94 -20.57
N LEU A 199 -35.32 4.23 -20.66
CA LEU A 199 -34.40 5.26 -20.16
C LEU A 199 -34.16 5.15 -18.66
N ARG A 200 -35.17 4.84 -17.84
CA ARG A 200 -35.04 4.56 -16.40
C ARG A 200 -34.14 3.36 -16.15
N SER A 201 -34.38 2.25 -16.85
CA SER A 201 -33.58 1.03 -16.72
C SER A 201 -32.11 1.27 -17.09
N LEU A 202 -31.85 1.99 -18.19
CA LEU A 202 -30.49 2.35 -18.60
C LEU A 202 -29.83 3.30 -17.59
N THR A 203 -30.54 4.32 -17.08
CA THR A 203 -30.04 5.24 -16.05
C THR A 203 -29.65 4.49 -14.77
N MET A 204 -30.48 3.56 -14.32
CA MET A 204 -30.16 2.71 -13.15
C MET A 204 -28.94 1.80 -13.43
N SER A 205 -28.79 1.29 -14.67
CA SER A 205 -27.64 0.51 -15.08
C SER A 205 -26.35 1.33 -15.09
N VAL A 206 -26.40 2.57 -15.56
CA VAL A 206 -25.29 3.55 -15.49
C VAL A 206 -24.90 3.78 -14.02
N GLN A 207 -25.91 4.05 -13.15
CA GLN A 207 -25.67 4.25 -11.72
C GLN A 207 -24.95 3.05 -11.09
N LYS A 208 -25.41 1.82 -11.38
CA LYS A 208 -24.81 0.58 -10.83
C LYS A 208 -23.34 0.45 -11.26
N ILE A 209 -23.03 0.66 -12.53
CA ILE A 209 -21.63 0.57 -13.00
C ILE A 209 -20.78 1.66 -12.36
N CYS A 210 -21.29 2.88 -12.19
CA CYS A 210 -20.55 3.94 -11.49
C CYS A 210 -20.29 3.59 -10.02
N LEU A 211 -21.20 2.87 -9.34
CA LEU A 211 -20.97 2.33 -8.00
C LEU A 211 -19.91 1.22 -8.01
N GLU A 212 -19.92 0.31 -8.98
CA GLU A 212 -18.88 -0.72 -9.15
C GLU A 212 -17.50 -0.08 -9.38
N ILE A 213 -17.42 1.00 -10.15
CA ILE A 213 -16.17 1.79 -10.35
C ILE A 213 -15.69 2.38 -9.03
N ARG A 214 -16.57 3.03 -8.23
CA ARG A 214 -16.26 3.55 -6.91
C ARG A 214 -15.73 2.44 -6.00
N ASP A 215 -16.41 1.31 -5.93
CA ASP A 215 -16.06 0.19 -5.06
C ASP A 215 -14.71 -0.41 -5.46
N TRP A 216 -14.43 -0.49 -6.75
CA TRP A 216 -13.11 -0.89 -7.24
C TRP A 216 -12.01 0.08 -6.77
N ILE A 217 -12.23 1.41 -6.90
CA ILE A 217 -11.28 2.44 -6.43
C ILE A 217 -11.08 2.32 -4.92
N HIS A 218 -12.16 2.19 -4.14
CA HIS A 218 -12.10 2.02 -2.69
C HIS A 218 -11.33 0.75 -2.30
N SER A 219 -11.54 -0.36 -3.02
CA SER A 219 -10.80 -1.61 -2.79
C SER A 219 -9.30 -1.46 -3.01
N LYS A 220 -8.88 -0.62 -3.97
CA LYS A 220 -7.46 -0.34 -4.24
C LYS A 220 -6.84 0.65 -3.26
N LEU A 221 -7.63 1.56 -2.71
CA LEU A 221 -7.16 2.54 -1.72
C LEU A 221 -7.19 1.99 -0.29
N GLY A 222 -8.27 1.30 0.07
CA GLY A 222 -8.57 0.83 1.42
C GLY A 222 -8.06 -0.59 1.74
N GLY A 223 -8.35 -1.03 2.98
CA GLY A 223 -8.01 -2.37 3.45
C GLY A 223 -6.54 -2.59 3.76
N LYS A 224 -6.20 -3.82 4.19
CA LYS A 224 -4.82 -4.18 4.61
C LYS A 224 -3.81 -4.13 3.46
N GLN A 225 -4.26 -4.40 2.23
CA GLN A 225 -3.43 -4.44 1.03
C GLN A 225 -3.62 -3.21 0.12
N GLY A 226 -4.51 -2.28 0.50
CA GLY A 226 -4.75 -1.06 -0.25
C GLY A 226 -3.54 -0.11 -0.23
N LEU A 227 -3.47 0.76 -1.23
CA LEU A 227 -2.36 1.71 -1.42
C LEU A 227 -2.10 2.58 -0.18
N MET A 228 -3.16 3.04 0.50
CA MET A 228 -3.01 3.87 1.70
C MET A 228 -2.30 3.10 2.82
N ARG A 229 -2.79 1.92 3.18
CA ARG A 229 -2.22 1.13 4.26
C ARG A 229 -1.00 0.32 3.82
N GLY A 230 -1.00 -0.20 2.59
CA GLY A 230 0.08 -1.03 2.05
C GLY A 230 1.34 -0.25 1.71
N ASN A 231 1.21 0.96 1.14
CA ASN A 231 2.34 1.73 0.62
C ASN A 231 2.67 2.97 1.45
N LEU A 232 1.66 3.75 1.91
CA LEU A 232 1.91 4.97 2.67
C LEU A 232 2.15 4.69 4.16
N LEU A 233 1.30 3.86 4.78
CA LEU A 233 1.37 3.59 6.23
C LEU A 233 2.25 2.39 6.57
N LYS A 234 2.57 1.53 5.62
CA LYS A 234 3.45 0.35 5.79
C LYS A 234 4.81 0.52 5.12
N LYS A 235 5.28 1.73 4.95
CA LYS A 235 6.66 1.92 4.49
C LYS A 235 7.60 1.22 5.47
N ARG A 236 8.43 0.32 4.94
CA ARG A 236 9.50 -0.31 5.73
C ARG A 236 10.49 0.74 6.16
N VAL A 237 11.03 0.58 7.37
CA VAL A 237 12.12 1.43 7.85
C VAL A 237 13.33 1.20 6.94
N ASP A 238 13.95 2.28 6.46
CA ASP A 238 15.14 2.19 5.64
C ASP A 238 16.27 1.54 6.45
N TYR A 239 17.14 0.81 5.77
CA TYR A 239 18.23 0.06 6.41
C TYR A 239 17.76 -0.95 7.46
N SER A 240 16.62 -1.59 7.26
CA SER A 240 16.14 -2.70 8.08
C SER A 240 16.16 -4.00 7.28
N ALA A 241 16.18 -5.14 7.98
CA ALA A 241 16.11 -6.45 7.36
C ALA A 241 15.10 -7.34 8.08
N ASP A 242 14.40 -8.17 7.29
CA ASP A 242 13.58 -9.27 7.79
C ASP A 242 14.34 -10.57 7.50
N LEU A 243 14.78 -11.29 8.53
CA LEU A 243 15.62 -12.47 8.39
C LEU A 243 15.00 -13.63 9.15
N VAL A 244 14.99 -14.80 8.53
CA VAL A 244 14.70 -16.06 9.22
C VAL A 244 15.80 -16.34 10.22
N VAL A 245 15.44 -16.74 11.43
CA VAL A 245 16.41 -17.04 12.49
C VAL A 245 16.76 -18.52 12.53
N LYS A 246 18.02 -18.79 12.88
CA LYS A 246 18.56 -20.14 13.09
C LYS A 246 19.30 -20.21 14.41
N PRO A 247 19.35 -21.40 15.05
CA PRO A 247 20.07 -21.55 16.31
C PRO A 247 21.59 -21.52 16.10
N ASP A 248 22.31 -20.83 16.98
CA ASP A 248 23.74 -20.98 17.16
C ASP A 248 24.08 -20.95 18.65
N PRO A 249 24.18 -22.14 19.32
CA PRO A 249 24.52 -22.24 20.75
C PRO A 249 25.92 -21.73 21.11
N LYS A 250 26.81 -21.62 20.11
CA LYS A 250 28.18 -21.08 20.31
C LYS A 250 28.24 -19.57 20.31
N LEU A 251 27.16 -18.92 19.88
CA LEU A 251 27.07 -17.46 19.87
C LEU A 251 26.89 -16.98 21.32
N PRO A 252 27.70 -16.02 21.81
CA PRO A 252 27.50 -15.49 23.15
C PRO A 252 26.15 -14.82 23.31
N LEU A 253 25.56 -14.90 24.52
CA LEU A 253 24.31 -14.24 24.86
C LEU A 253 24.37 -12.75 24.55
N GLY A 254 23.34 -12.22 23.90
CA GLY A 254 23.28 -10.83 23.47
C GLY A 254 24.10 -10.53 22.19
N TYR A 255 24.50 -11.55 21.45
CA TYR A 255 25.08 -11.42 20.12
C TYR A 255 24.11 -11.94 19.07
N VAL A 256 24.18 -11.37 17.89
CA VAL A 256 23.47 -11.85 16.69
C VAL A 256 24.48 -12.04 15.56
N GLY A 257 24.44 -13.23 14.94
CA GLY A 257 25.24 -13.51 13.74
C GLY A 257 24.46 -13.12 12.49
N ILE A 258 24.98 -12.19 11.71
CA ILE A 258 24.34 -11.74 10.47
C ILE A 258 25.29 -11.94 9.30
N PRO A 259 24.83 -12.50 8.17
CA PRO A 259 25.64 -12.67 6.97
C PRO A 259 26.21 -11.34 6.45
N TRP A 260 27.45 -11.38 6.02
CA TRP A 260 28.22 -10.21 5.60
C TRP A 260 27.51 -9.38 4.49
N GLN A 261 26.93 -10.04 3.49
CA GLN A 261 26.24 -9.37 2.38
C GLN A 261 25.01 -8.58 2.85
N ILE A 262 24.33 -9.04 3.90
CA ILE A 262 23.21 -8.35 4.50
C ILE A 262 23.70 -7.14 5.31
N LEU A 263 24.78 -7.33 6.07
CA LEU A 263 25.42 -6.24 6.81
C LEU A 263 25.98 -5.15 5.90
N LEU A 264 26.54 -5.50 4.73
CA LEU A 264 26.91 -4.52 3.71
C LEU A 264 25.76 -3.60 3.36
N LYS A 265 24.56 -4.16 3.19
CA LYS A 265 23.37 -3.39 2.86
C LYS A 265 22.87 -2.57 4.04
N LEU A 266 22.87 -3.13 5.24
CA LEU A 266 22.40 -2.45 6.45
C LEU A 266 23.31 -1.28 6.86
N TYR A 267 24.62 -1.46 6.72
CA TYR A 267 25.63 -0.46 7.09
C TYR A 267 26.32 0.18 5.88
N GLN A 268 25.69 0.13 4.69
CA GLN A 268 26.27 0.58 3.43
C GLN A 268 26.85 2.00 3.51
N LEU A 269 26.22 2.94 4.19
CA LEU A 269 26.70 4.32 4.29
C LEU A 269 28.07 4.40 4.98
N PHE A 270 28.27 3.62 6.06
CA PHE A 270 29.53 3.58 6.78
C PHE A 270 30.64 2.87 5.98
N VAL A 271 30.27 1.77 5.32
CA VAL A 271 31.22 1.01 4.49
C VAL A 271 31.65 1.82 3.28
N ILE A 272 30.72 2.46 2.57
CA ILE A 272 31.03 3.32 1.43
C ILE A 272 31.91 4.49 1.86
N HIS A 273 31.57 5.15 2.97
CA HIS A 273 32.41 6.22 3.51
C HIS A 273 33.83 5.73 3.81
N ARG A 274 33.97 4.54 4.40
CA ARG A 274 35.30 3.94 4.65
C ARG A 274 36.07 3.70 3.35
N ILE A 275 35.44 3.06 2.36
CA ILE A 275 36.05 2.76 1.04
C ILE A 275 36.52 4.06 0.34
N MET A 276 35.67 5.10 0.34
CA MET A 276 35.98 6.34 -0.37
C MET A 276 37.08 7.18 0.29
N TYR A 277 37.20 7.13 1.62
CA TYR A 277 38.04 8.06 2.35
C TYR A 277 39.22 7.40 3.11
N LYS A 278 39.07 6.15 3.58
CA LYS A 278 40.08 5.49 4.42
C LYS A 278 40.70 4.25 3.76
N ASP A 279 39.84 3.31 3.36
CA ASP A 279 40.28 2.00 2.83
C ASP A 279 40.28 1.99 1.29
N LYS A 280 41.01 2.94 0.69
CA LYS A 280 41.02 3.17 -0.76
C LYS A 280 41.65 2.02 -1.56
N ASP A 281 42.38 1.12 -0.91
CA ASP A 281 42.89 -0.13 -1.47
C ASP A 281 41.80 -1.05 -2.03
N VAL A 282 40.55 -0.86 -1.61
CA VAL A 282 39.38 -1.59 -2.13
C VAL A 282 38.93 -1.08 -3.51
N LEU A 283 39.17 0.19 -3.85
CA LEU A 283 38.68 0.79 -5.11
C LEU A 283 39.22 0.10 -6.37
N PRO A 284 40.53 -0.23 -6.50
CA PRO A 284 41.02 -0.99 -7.65
C PRO A 284 40.40 -2.39 -7.77
N LEU A 285 40.15 -3.05 -6.64
CA LEU A 285 39.49 -4.36 -6.63
C LEU A 285 38.04 -4.27 -7.10
N LEU A 286 37.35 -3.24 -6.69
CA LEU A 286 35.97 -2.94 -7.15
C LEU A 286 35.94 -2.58 -8.63
N GLN A 287 36.87 -1.75 -9.10
CA GLN A 287 36.96 -1.38 -10.50
C GLN A 287 37.18 -2.60 -11.40
N SER A 288 38.09 -3.48 -10.99
CA SER A 288 38.34 -4.76 -11.70
C SER A 288 37.12 -5.67 -11.66
N GLN A 289 36.45 -5.81 -10.49
CA GLN A 289 35.27 -6.66 -10.31
C GLN A 289 34.09 -6.18 -11.17
N LEU A 290 33.92 -4.86 -11.30
CA LEU A 290 32.82 -4.24 -12.06
C LEU A 290 33.19 -4.02 -13.54
N GLN A 291 34.42 -4.29 -13.94
CA GLN A 291 34.95 -4.09 -15.29
C GLN A 291 34.74 -2.65 -15.81
N LEU A 292 35.01 -1.66 -14.96
CA LEU A 292 34.82 -0.25 -15.29
C LEU A 292 36.07 0.35 -15.89
N ASP A 293 35.90 1.07 -17.00
CA ASP A 293 37.01 1.86 -17.65
C ASP A 293 37.21 3.23 -16.99
N ARG A 294 36.38 3.57 -15.97
CA ARG A 294 36.45 4.82 -15.20
C ARG A 294 36.61 4.54 -13.70
N GLU A 295 36.91 5.58 -12.93
CA GLU A 295 36.93 5.47 -11.47
C GLU A 295 35.54 5.04 -10.92
N VAL A 296 35.58 4.24 -9.86
CA VAL A 296 34.40 3.75 -9.15
C VAL A 296 33.75 4.91 -8.37
N ASP A 297 32.47 5.13 -8.58
CA ASP A 297 31.71 6.11 -7.82
C ASP A 297 30.82 5.47 -6.73
N VAL A 298 30.17 6.32 -5.93
CA VAL A 298 29.30 5.88 -4.83
C VAL A 298 28.10 5.07 -5.34
N GLU A 299 27.58 5.42 -6.51
CA GLU A 299 26.41 4.75 -7.08
C GLU A 299 26.76 3.33 -7.55
N ASP A 300 27.94 3.16 -8.14
CA ASP A 300 28.46 1.85 -8.54
C ASP A 300 28.56 0.90 -7.34
N ILE A 301 29.14 1.39 -6.24
CA ILE A 301 29.26 0.61 -5.00
C ILE A 301 27.89 0.27 -4.43
N MET A 302 26.95 1.23 -4.40
CA MET A 302 25.60 1.00 -3.90
C MET A 302 24.85 -0.03 -4.73
N ASN A 303 24.99 0.00 -6.04
CA ASN A 303 24.34 -0.95 -6.95
C ASN A 303 24.98 -2.34 -6.83
N TYR A 304 26.29 -2.41 -6.71
CA TYR A 304 27.00 -3.68 -6.49
C TYR A 304 26.58 -4.33 -5.16
N PHE A 305 26.48 -3.57 -4.08
CA PHE A 305 26.01 -4.09 -2.80
C PHE A 305 24.59 -4.65 -2.88
N LYS A 306 23.71 -4.05 -3.71
CA LYS A 306 22.37 -4.63 -3.96
C LYS A 306 22.45 -6.00 -4.65
N ILE A 307 23.36 -6.15 -5.60
CA ILE A 307 23.58 -7.43 -6.31
C ILE A 307 24.08 -8.49 -5.33
N LEU A 308 25.04 -8.16 -4.48
CA LEU A 308 25.63 -9.10 -3.51
C LEU A 308 24.63 -9.62 -2.46
N VAL A 309 23.57 -8.88 -2.15
CA VAL A 309 22.51 -9.37 -1.24
C VAL A 309 21.84 -10.62 -1.81
N PHE A 310 21.60 -10.66 -3.12
CA PHE A 310 20.89 -11.76 -3.78
C PHE A 310 21.82 -12.80 -4.38
N ASN A 311 23.07 -12.39 -4.70
CA ASN A 311 24.08 -13.24 -5.29
C ASN A 311 25.44 -13.02 -4.61
N PRO A 312 25.60 -13.56 -3.37
CA PRO A 312 26.80 -13.32 -2.56
C PRO A 312 28.08 -14.00 -3.08
N ASP A 313 27.93 -14.91 -4.04
CA ASP A 313 29.07 -15.62 -4.66
C ASP A 313 29.63 -14.84 -5.87
N ASN A 314 28.97 -13.78 -6.31
CA ASN A 314 29.43 -12.91 -7.41
C ASN A 314 30.48 -11.89 -6.93
N ILE A 315 31.54 -12.38 -6.32
CA ILE A 315 32.64 -11.56 -5.79
C ILE A 315 33.96 -12.35 -5.78
N VAL A 316 35.06 -11.69 -6.13
CA VAL A 316 36.38 -12.29 -5.98
C VAL A 316 36.76 -12.44 -4.50
N PRO A 317 37.43 -13.55 -4.09
CA PRO A 317 37.73 -13.84 -2.69
C PRO A 317 38.48 -12.69 -1.98
N GLN A 318 39.47 -12.10 -2.59
CA GLN A 318 40.25 -10.99 -2.02
C GLN A 318 39.39 -9.78 -1.66
N LEU A 319 38.45 -9.40 -2.55
CA LEU A 319 37.53 -8.29 -2.29
C LEU A 319 36.52 -8.67 -1.16
N LYS A 320 36.06 -9.91 -1.15
CA LYS A 320 35.15 -10.40 -0.09
C LYS A 320 35.82 -10.33 1.29
N ASP A 321 37.02 -10.85 1.42
CA ASP A 321 37.74 -10.86 2.70
C ASP A 321 37.98 -9.43 3.19
N ARG A 322 38.36 -8.54 2.28
CA ARG A 322 38.58 -7.13 2.61
C ARG A 322 37.30 -6.40 3.04
N LEU A 323 36.17 -6.67 2.37
CA LEU A 323 34.88 -6.11 2.78
C LEU A 323 34.40 -6.65 4.12
N ILE A 324 34.68 -7.91 4.45
CA ILE A 324 34.38 -8.50 5.75
C ILE A 324 35.20 -7.84 6.86
N GLU A 325 36.51 -7.60 6.66
CA GLU A 325 37.35 -6.86 7.61
C GLU A 325 36.83 -5.45 7.89
N ILE A 326 36.45 -4.72 6.84
CA ILE A 326 35.85 -3.37 6.97
C ILE A 326 34.53 -3.44 7.75
N LEU A 327 33.71 -4.44 7.46
CA LEU A 327 32.44 -4.62 8.18
C LEU A 327 32.65 -4.92 9.66
N GLU A 328 33.55 -5.82 10.00
CA GLU A 328 33.87 -6.16 11.39
C GLU A 328 34.29 -4.93 12.18
N ASP A 329 35.12 -4.07 11.59
CA ASP A 329 35.52 -2.82 12.22
C ASP A 329 34.36 -1.81 12.31
N VAL A 330 33.52 -1.71 11.28
CA VAL A 330 32.34 -0.83 11.27
C VAL A 330 31.32 -1.22 12.33
N VAL A 331 31.10 -2.51 12.56
CA VAL A 331 30.06 -3.00 13.49
C VAL A 331 30.55 -3.27 14.91
N LYS A 332 31.86 -3.24 15.16
CA LYS A 332 32.50 -3.60 16.41
C LYS A 332 31.85 -2.98 17.67
N ASP A 333 31.56 -1.68 17.59
CA ASP A 333 30.98 -0.93 18.71
C ASP A 333 29.49 -0.62 18.55
N LYS A 334 28.87 -1.14 17.50
CA LYS A 334 27.45 -0.89 17.19
C LYS A 334 26.55 -1.96 17.76
N ALA A 335 25.35 -1.54 18.09
CA ALA A 335 24.25 -2.44 18.46
C ALA A 335 23.25 -2.51 17.29
N ILE A 336 22.56 -3.61 17.20
CA ILE A 336 21.40 -3.78 16.32
C ILE A 336 20.20 -4.12 17.20
N LEU A 337 19.07 -3.43 16.99
CA LEU A 337 17.81 -3.78 17.62
C LEU A 337 17.14 -4.88 16.81
N TYR A 338 16.52 -5.84 17.50
CA TYR A 338 15.73 -6.86 16.84
C TYR A 338 14.47 -7.20 17.60
N LYS A 339 13.47 -7.68 16.86
CA LYS A 339 12.17 -8.10 17.39
C LYS A 339 11.51 -9.13 16.48
N ARG A 340 10.64 -9.96 17.06
CA ARG A 340 9.63 -10.73 16.33
C ARG A 340 8.28 -10.00 16.37
N ASP A 341 7.47 -10.10 15.33
CA ASP A 341 6.08 -9.65 15.37
C ASP A 341 5.11 -10.83 15.56
N PRO A 342 4.08 -10.69 16.42
CA PRO A 342 3.72 -9.50 17.21
C PRO A 342 4.64 -9.29 18.42
N VAL A 343 4.88 -8.01 18.78
CA VAL A 343 5.58 -7.67 20.03
C VAL A 343 4.57 -7.71 21.17
N GLU A 344 4.69 -8.69 22.06
CA GLU A 344 3.76 -8.88 23.16
C GLU A 344 4.08 -7.99 24.37
N ASN A 345 5.37 -7.81 24.62
CA ASN A 345 5.87 -7.07 25.77
C ASN A 345 6.96 -6.06 25.36
N ARG A 346 7.20 -5.06 26.21
CA ARG A 346 8.30 -4.12 26.04
C ARG A 346 9.66 -4.82 25.99
N ASP A 347 9.83 -5.88 26.75
CA ASP A 347 11.08 -6.65 26.89
C ASP A 347 11.31 -7.63 25.72
N SER A 348 10.34 -7.74 24.78
CA SER A 348 10.46 -8.51 23.55
C SER A 348 11.21 -7.76 22.43
N ILE A 349 11.61 -6.51 22.66
CA ILE A 349 12.53 -5.75 21.78
C ILE A 349 13.92 -5.82 22.41
N LEU A 350 14.87 -6.42 21.72
CA LEU A 350 16.23 -6.61 22.21
C LEU A 350 17.26 -5.86 21.38
N ALA A 351 18.38 -5.52 22.00
CA ALA A 351 19.59 -5.09 21.32
C ALA A 351 20.64 -6.20 21.40
N ALA A 352 21.41 -6.35 20.33
CA ALA A 352 22.54 -7.28 20.32
C ALA A 352 23.79 -6.63 19.75
N SER A 353 24.95 -7.15 20.15
CA SER A 353 26.22 -6.96 19.47
C SER A 353 26.25 -7.81 18.20
N ILE A 354 26.94 -7.35 17.17
CA ILE A 354 26.91 -7.98 15.85
C ILE A 354 28.15 -8.84 15.66
N LYS A 355 27.95 -10.08 15.18
CA LYS A 355 29.00 -10.94 14.66
C LYS A 355 28.81 -11.12 13.16
N VAL A 356 29.83 -10.82 12.38
CA VAL A 356 29.81 -10.99 10.93
C VAL A 356 29.93 -12.47 10.58
N TYR A 357 28.99 -12.99 9.79
CA TYR A 357 29.04 -14.37 9.29
C TYR A 357 29.49 -14.36 7.83
N PRO A 358 30.48 -15.18 7.47
CA PRO A 358 31.03 -15.21 6.11
C PRO A 358 30.10 -15.88 5.09
N THR A 359 29.08 -16.60 5.56
CA THR A 359 28.13 -17.35 4.71
C THR A 359 26.74 -17.38 5.31
N GLY A 360 25.74 -17.69 4.47
CA GLY A 360 24.35 -17.89 4.86
C GLY A 360 23.40 -16.76 4.49
N PHE A 361 22.12 -16.94 4.72
CA PHE A 361 21.04 -15.96 4.39
C PHE A 361 20.18 -15.59 5.60
N GLY A 362 20.22 -16.35 6.69
CA GLY A 362 19.46 -16.10 7.90
C GLY A 362 20.31 -15.52 9.03
N ALA A 363 19.67 -14.93 10.03
CA ALA A 363 20.34 -14.49 11.24
C ALA A 363 20.51 -15.65 12.22
N ALA A 364 21.64 -15.68 12.94
CA ALA A 364 21.88 -16.65 13.99
C ALA A 364 21.64 -16.03 15.37
N LEU A 365 20.91 -16.73 16.24
CA LEU A 365 20.64 -16.32 17.60
C LEU A 365 21.05 -17.41 18.59
N ASN A 366 21.45 -16.98 19.79
CA ASN A 366 21.58 -17.91 20.88
C ASN A 366 20.19 -18.43 21.30
N PRO A 367 19.96 -19.74 21.42
CA PRO A 367 18.65 -20.30 21.81
C PRO A 367 18.08 -19.71 23.10
N LEU A 368 18.93 -19.24 24.03
CA LEU A 368 18.48 -18.61 25.27
C LEU A 368 17.85 -17.21 25.09
N ASP A 369 18.11 -16.53 23.97
CA ASP A 369 17.50 -15.23 23.68
C ASP A 369 16.09 -15.36 23.08
N LEU A 370 15.71 -16.54 22.60
CA LEU A 370 14.48 -16.77 21.85
C LEU A 370 13.20 -16.65 22.70
N PRO A 371 13.10 -17.22 23.90
CA PRO A 371 11.87 -17.17 24.71
C PRO A 371 11.41 -15.77 25.04
N ARG A 372 12.32 -14.81 25.15
CA ARG A 372 12.00 -13.40 25.43
C ARG A 372 11.22 -12.72 24.32
N THR A 373 11.40 -13.17 23.11
CA THR A 373 10.73 -12.63 21.94
C THR A 373 9.47 -13.41 21.56
N GLY A 374 9.17 -14.49 22.28
CA GLY A 374 8.06 -15.41 21.99
C GLY A 374 8.25 -16.14 20.65
N GLY A 375 9.50 -16.34 20.20
CA GLY A 375 9.82 -16.97 18.93
C GLY A 375 10.26 -18.43 19.08
N ASP A 376 10.33 -19.12 17.94
CA ASP A 376 10.92 -20.45 17.79
C ASP A 376 11.75 -20.54 16.50
N PHE A 377 12.41 -21.69 16.28
CA PHE A 377 13.26 -21.90 15.10
C PHE A 377 12.56 -22.72 14.00
N ASP A 378 11.26 -22.59 13.89
CA ASP A 378 10.44 -23.28 12.88
C ASP A 378 10.32 -22.50 11.53
N GLY A 379 11.05 -21.41 11.38
CA GLY A 379 11.00 -20.52 10.23
C GLY A 379 10.59 -19.08 10.58
N ASP A 380 10.53 -18.76 11.87
CA ASP A 380 10.22 -17.43 12.36
C ASP A 380 11.14 -16.37 11.75
N THR A 381 10.52 -15.23 11.39
CA THR A 381 11.19 -14.07 10.81
C THR A 381 11.31 -12.96 11.84
N TYR A 382 12.53 -12.50 12.06
CA TYR A 382 12.84 -11.38 12.93
C TYR A 382 13.19 -10.13 12.14
N LYS A 383 12.84 -8.98 12.67
CA LYS A 383 13.15 -7.67 12.12
C LYS A 383 14.35 -7.08 12.83
N PHE A 384 15.33 -6.67 12.03
CA PHE A 384 16.58 -6.11 12.49
C PHE A 384 16.68 -4.64 12.10
N PHE A 385 17.07 -3.77 13.06
CA PHE A 385 17.17 -2.34 12.90
C PHE A 385 18.54 -1.86 13.39
N PRO A 386 19.47 -1.52 12.49
CA PRO A 386 20.75 -0.93 12.86
C PRO A 386 20.58 0.37 13.65
N VAL A 387 21.46 0.59 14.59
CA VAL A 387 21.55 1.83 15.36
C VAL A 387 22.78 2.60 14.89
N PHE A 388 22.59 3.84 14.42
CA PHE A 388 23.63 4.54 13.67
C PHE A 388 24.44 5.52 14.53
N THR A 389 23.83 6.33 15.40
CA THR A 389 24.53 7.33 16.19
C THR A 389 25.15 6.73 17.44
N LYS A 390 26.21 7.37 17.95
CA LYS A 390 26.89 6.92 19.17
C LYS A 390 25.96 6.92 20.38
N GLU A 391 25.22 8.01 20.55
CA GLU A 391 24.25 8.19 21.67
C GLU A 391 23.17 7.13 21.63
N ALA A 392 22.61 6.84 20.42
CA ALA A 392 21.59 5.82 20.25
C ALA A 392 22.14 4.41 20.53
N ASN A 393 23.38 4.11 20.13
CA ASN A 393 24.05 2.84 20.45
C ASN A 393 24.24 2.66 21.96
N GLU A 394 24.67 3.70 22.67
CA GLU A 394 24.81 3.68 24.12
C GLU A 394 23.45 3.45 24.82
N GLN A 395 22.40 4.13 24.34
CA GLN A 395 21.04 3.93 24.85
C GLN A 395 20.51 2.51 24.56
N ALA A 396 20.72 1.99 23.33
CA ALA A 396 20.32 0.65 22.95
C ALA A 396 20.99 -0.40 23.83
N LYS A 397 22.30 -0.29 24.02
CA LYS A 397 23.06 -1.17 24.91
C LYS A 397 22.57 -1.08 26.36
N LYS A 398 22.39 0.13 26.89
CA LYS A 398 21.98 0.34 28.28
C LYS A 398 20.56 -0.17 28.59
N LYS A 399 19.62 -0.06 27.62
CA LYS A 399 18.20 -0.36 27.85
C LYS A 399 17.77 -1.75 27.38
N PHE A 400 18.34 -2.25 26.30
CA PHE A 400 17.81 -3.42 25.59
C PHE A 400 18.81 -4.57 25.41
N HIS A 401 20.10 -4.35 25.71
CA HIS A 401 21.09 -5.40 25.51
C HIS A 401 21.18 -6.30 26.75
N PRO A 402 21.08 -7.64 26.61
CA PRO A 402 21.05 -8.59 27.73
C PRO A 402 22.22 -8.46 28.70
N ARG A 403 23.42 -8.16 28.19
CA ARG A 403 24.63 -8.03 29.03
C ARG A 403 24.75 -6.74 29.81
N TYR A 404 24.21 -5.62 29.24
CA TYR A 404 24.49 -4.29 29.76
C TYR A 404 23.28 -3.62 30.41
N SER A 405 22.08 -4.12 30.13
CA SER A 405 20.85 -3.53 30.65
C SER A 405 20.56 -4.02 32.07
N LYS A 406 20.71 -3.12 33.03
CA LYS A 406 20.29 -3.39 34.42
C LYS A 406 18.77 -3.59 34.52
N SER A 407 17.99 -2.92 33.70
CA SER A 407 16.52 -3.03 33.74
C SER A 407 16.00 -4.40 33.35
N ILE A 408 16.74 -5.15 32.54
CA ILE A 408 16.40 -6.51 32.16
C ILE A 408 16.53 -7.48 33.37
N TRP A 409 17.48 -7.22 34.25
CA TRP A 409 17.77 -8.07 35.43
C TRP A 409 17.06 -7.59 36.68
N THR A 410 16.62 -6.34 36.74
CA THR A 410 16.07 -5.71 37.95
C THR A 410 14.55 -5.56 37.95
N THR A 411 13.86 -5.87 36.86
CA THR A 411 12.38 -5.89 36.80
C THR A 411 11.76 -7.08 37.54
N VAL A 412 12.48 -7.65 38.44
CA VAL A 412 12.07 -8.88 39.13
C VAL A 412 11.33 -8.53 40.41
N GLY A 413 10.05 -8.25 40.28
CA GLY A 413 9.13 -8.30 41.41
C GLY A 413 8.50 -9.69 41.64
N SER A 414 8.62 -10.64 40.69
CA SER A 414 8.13 -12.00 40.85
C SER A 414 8.97 -13.01 40.04
N ILE A 415 9.09 -14.22 40.59
CA ILE A 415 9.77 -15.36 39.96
C ILE A 415 9.20 -15.72 38.59
N ASN A 416 7.95 -15.34 38.32
CA ASN A 416 7.26 -15.60 37.05
C ASN A 416 7.66 -14.65 35.90
N ASN A 417 8.43 -13.61 36.19
CA ASN A 417 8.86 -12.61 35.17
C ASN A 417 10.36 -12.70 34.88
N PHE A 418 11.02 -13.81 35.20
CA PHE A 418 12.42 -13.98 34.86
C PHE A 418 12.57 -14.09 33.33
N PRO A 419 13.39 -13.21 32.69
CA PRO A 419 13.48 -13.15 31.25
C PRO A 419 14.09 -14.36 30.56
N TYR A 420 14.74 -15.22 31.33
CA TYR A 420 15.31 -16.48 30.85
C TYR A 420 14.67 -17.64 31.61
N THR A 421 13.84 -18.41 30.92
CA THR A 421 13.27 -19.66 31.44
C THR A 421 14.08 -20.82 30.93
N ILE A 422 14.43 -21.75 31.84
CA ILE A 422 14.98 -23.04 31.45
C ILE A 422 13.79 -23.92 31.07
N GLU A 423 13.71 -24.31 29.80
CA GLU A 423 12.70 -25.26 29.37
C GLU A 423 12.77 -26.57 30.16
N LEU A 424 11.61 -27.20 30.35
CA LEU A 424 11.51 -28.44 31.14
C LEU A 424 12.48 -29.53 30.65
N ASN A 425 12.66 -29.63 29.35
CA ASN A 425 13.59 -30.59 28.74
C ASN A 425 15.05 -30.29 29.10
N ALA A 426 15.45 -29.02 29.09
CA ALA A 426 16.78 -28.59 29.47
C ALA A 426 17.00 -28.77 30.97
N ALA A 427 16.02 -28.44 31.82
CA ALA A 427 16.06 -28.69 33.26
C ALA A 427 16.18 -30.18 33.56
N THR A 428 15.43 -31.02 32.84
CA THR A 428 15.50 -32.47 32.96
C THR A 428 16.86 -33.05 32.56
N ALA A 429 17.43 -32.51 31.45
CA ALA A 429 18.76 -32.89 30.97
C ALA A 429 19.85 -32.50 31.98
N ILE A 430 19.79 -31.29 32.53
CA ILE A 430 20.71 -30.80 33.56
C ILE A 430 20.58 -31.68 34.82
N TYR A 431 19.35 -31.96 35.27
CA TYR A 431 19.10 -32.82 36.41
C TYR A 431 19.69 -34.22 36.21
N ARG A 432 19.48 -34.83 35.04
CA ARG A 432 20.04 -36.15 34.71
C ARG A 432 21.57 -36.14 34.63
N ALA A 433 22.16 -35.09 34.10
CA ALA A 433 23.60 -34.94 33.97
C ALA A 433 24.29 -34.66 35.30
N THR A 434 23.58 -34.08 36.28
CA THR A 434 24.13 -33.73 37.60
C THR A 434 23.72 -34.69 38.71
N LYS A 435 22.82 -35.64 38.43
CA LYS A 435 22.43 -36.67 39.37
C LYS A 435 23.55 -37.73 39.42
N GLN A 436 24.31 -37.74 40.51
CA GLN A 436 25.26 -38.76 40.87
C GLN A 436 24.54 -40.00 41.43
#